data_cb752e978fe8e47b3604a5c892d77a73
#
_entry.id   cb752e978fe8e47b3604a5c892d77a73
#
_cell.length_a   1.000
_cell.length_b   1.000
_cell.length_c   1.000
_cell.angle_alpha   90.00
_cell.angle_beta   90.00
_cell.angle_gamma   90.00
#
_symmetry.space_group_name_H-M   'P 1'
#
loop_
_entity.id
_entity.type
_entity.pdbx_description
1 polymer ?
#
loop_
_entity_poly.entity_id
_entity_poly.type
_entity_poly.pdbx_seq_one_letter_code
_entity_poly.pdbx_strand_id
1 'polypeptide(L)'
;TLAKEHPEVRTLPYSLKVFWAPLVDRYGLPFLGRRRSWMLTMQGAMALTLAVLALQNPALNLTTVLLLAVAVAITSATFDIAVDAWRVEALPRHLLGFGTSVHITAYRVAMLVSGGGALILAQKAGWRATYLAMAGLTLAGALGTLLAPDTDEGAAAPRTLQAAVVEPLRDLLPRPGMAELMSFAVLFKLGDWLAESMTMPFLIRGVGFTKVQIGSVQKTTAMLAIIVGGLVGGALLARMSLRRALWLFGFLQAGMPLADSLFKNESG
;
A
#
# COMPACT_ATOMS: atom_id res chain seq x y z
N THR A 1 -14.12 1.54 22.93
CA THR A 1 -14.89 1.14 21.73
C THR A 1 -14.03 0.22 20.88
N LEU A 2 -14.59 -0.91 20.42
CA LEU A 2 -13.91 -2.03 19.75
C LEU A 2 -12.84 -1.63 18.71
N ALA A 3 -13.02 -0.54 17.98
CA ALA A 3 -12.05 -0.08 16.98
C ALA A 3 -10.78 0.59 17.54
N LYS A 4 -10.77 0.98 18.83
CA LYS A 4 -9.58 1.47 19.54
C LYS A 4 -8.85 0.34 20.26
N GLU A 5 -9.58 -0.70 20.66
CA GLU A 5 -9.05 -1.84 21.40
C GLU A 5 -8.47 -2.92 20.48
N HIS A 6 -8.91 -2.97 19.21
CA HIS A 6 -8.46 -3.96 18.22
C HIS A 6 -8.06 -3.29 16.89
N PRO A 7 -6.90 -2.62 16.80
CA PRO A 7 -6.40 -2.04 15.55
C PRO A 7 -6.19 -3.11 14.48
N GLU A 8 -6.00 -4.34 14.88
CA GLU A 8 -5.80 -5.52 14.02
C GLU A 8 -6.99 -5.81 13.10
N VAL A 9 -8.23 -5.52 13.53
CA VAL A 9 -9.44 -5.78 12.71
C VAL A 9 -9.43 -5.00 11.40
N ARG A 10 -8.75 -3.85 11.34
CA ARG A 10 -8.64 -3.02 10.12
C ARG A 10 -7.63 -3.58 9.13
N THR A 11 -6.59 -4.26 9.63
CA THR A 11 -5.51 -4.82 8.81
C THR A 11 -5.79 -6.25 8.38
N LEU A 12 -6.73 -6.94 9.04
CA LEU A 12 -7.11 -8.33 8.72
C LEU A 12 -7.42 -8.57 7.24
N PRO A 13 -8.26 -7.77 6.55
CA PRO A 13 -8.53 -7.99 5.13
C PRO A 13 -7.26 -7.92 4.28
N TYR A 14 -6.34 -6.99 4.58
CA TYR A 14 -5.09 -6.86 3.84
C TYR A 14 -4.12 -8.01 4.10
N SER A 15 -4.09 -8.54 5.32
CA SER A 15 -3.26 -9.72 5.65
C SER A 15 -3.83 -11.00 5.04
N LEU A 16 -5.16 -11.10 5.00
CA LEU A 16 -5.85 -12.28 4.48
C LEU A 16 -6.04 -12.26 2.96
N LYS A 17 -5.74 -11.16 2.27
CA LYS A 17 -5.94 -11.03 0.81
C LYS A 17 -5.26 -12.11 -0.01
N VAL A 18 -4.20 -12.73 0.51
CA VAL A 18 -3.48 -13.84 -0.12
C VAL A 18 -4.39 -15.07 -0.34
N PHE A 19 -5.40 -15.28 0.51
CA PHE A 19 -6.30 -16.42 0.39
C PHE A 19 -7.28 -16.32 -0.78
N TRP A 20 -7.65 -15.11 -1.19
CA TRP A 20 -8.55 -14.91 -2.34
C TRP A 20 -7.87 -14.30 -3.57
N ALA A 21 -6.58 -13.94 -3.49
CA ALA A 21 -5.81 -13.51 -4.65
C ALA A 21 -5.90 -14.51 -5.84
N PRO A 22 -5.86 -15.84 -5.62
CA PRO A 22 -6.03 -16.81 -6.70
C PRO A 22 -7.39 -16.72 -7.42
N LEU A 23 -8.44 -16.23 -6.76
CA LEU A 23 -9.74 -16.00 -7.40
C LEU A 23 -9.66 -14.84 -8.41
N VAL A 24 -9.00 -13.74 -8.02
CA VAL A 24 -8.78 -12.57 -8.89
C VAL A 24 -7.86 -12.94 -10.06
N ASP A 25 -6.91 -13.84 -9.86
CA ASP A 25 -6.00 -14.31 -10.91
C ASP A 25 -6.68 -15.22 -11.92
N ARG A 26 -7.61 -16.06 -11.45
CA ARG A 26 -8.29 -17.04 -12.30
C ARG A 26 -9.49 -16.47 -13.04
N TYR A 27 -10.34 -15.73 -12.33
CA TYR A 27 -11.62 -15.29 -12.88
C TYR A 27 -11.49 -13.88 -13.45
N GLY A 28 -11.76 -13.74 -14.75
CA GLY A 28 -12.00 -12.46 -15.40
C GLY A 28 -13.49 -12.14 -15.41
N LEU A 29 -13.86 -10.89 -15.26
CA LEU A 29 -15.22 -10.45 -15.51
C LEU A 29 -15.38 -10.17 -17.01
N PRO A 30 -16.60 -10.33 -17.59
CA PRO A 30 -16.81 -10.38 -19.04
C PRO A 30 -16.74 -9.01 -19.74
N PHE A 31 -15.94 -8.06 -19.21
CA PHE A 31 -15.76 -6.74 -19.80
C PHE A 31 -14.36 -6.20 -19.54
N LEU A 32 -13.77 -5.52 -20.46
CA LEU A 32 -12.52 -4.74 -20.36
C LEU A 32 -11.25 -5.53 -19.93
N GLY A 33 -11.20 -6.83 -20.16
CA GLY A 33 -10.08 -7.67 -19.74
C GLY A 33 -10.07 -8.02 -18.25
N ARG A 34 -9.27 -9.03 -17.89
CA ARG A 34 -9.30 -9.64 -16.55
C ARG A 34 -8.95 -8.64 -15.43
N ARG A 35 -7.82 -7.94 -15.54
CA ARG A 35 -7.34 -7.05 -14.47
C ARG A 35 -8.17 -5.80 -14.34
N ARG A 36 -8.45 -5.13 -15.46
CA ARG A 36 -9.21 -3.88 -15.49
C ARG A 36 -10.65 -4.06 -15.01
N SER A 37 -11.28 -5.17 -15.36
CA SER A 37 -12.64 -5.48 -14.92
C SER A 37 -12.73 -5.64 -13.38
N TRP A 38 -11.77 -6.30 -12.75
CA TRP A 38 -11.68 -6.36 -11.30
C TRP A 38 -11.45 -4.99 -10.68
N MET A 39 -10.50 -4.20 -11.23
CA MET A 39 -10.22 -2.85 -10.74
C MET A 39 -11.48 -1.98 -10.76
N LEU A 40 -12.20 -1.93 -11.89
CA LEU A 40 -13.42 -1.13 -12.03
C LEU A 40 -14.56 -1.61 -11.12
N THR A 41 -14.75 -2.92 -11.02
CA THR A 41 -15.79 -3.48 -10.14
C THR A 41 -15.52 -3.15 -8.68
N MET A 42 -14.27 -3.26 -8.22
CA MET A 42 -13.91 -2.93 -6.85
C MET A 42 -13.97 -1.43 -6.57
N GLN A 43 -13.60 -0.58 -7.53
CA GLN A 43 -13.77 0.87 -7.42
C GLN A 43 -15.25 1.26 -7.35
N GLY A 44 -16.10 0.67 -8.20
CA GLY A 44 -17.54 0.89 -8.16
C GLY A 44 -18.16 0.43 -6.85
N ALA A 45 -17.82 -0.77 -6.37
CA ALA A 45 -18.29 -1.31 -5.10
C ALA A 45 -17.82 -0.45 -3.91
N MET A 46 -16.57 0.02 -3.93
CA MET A 46 -16.02 0.91 -2.90
C MET A 46 -16.73 2.27 -2.89
N ALA A 47 -16.93 2.88 -4.07
CA ALA A 47 -17.66 4.14 -4.20
C ALA A 47 -19.11 4.02 -3.71
N LEU A 48 -19.80 2.94 -4.07
CA LEU A 48 -21.14 2.65 -3.60
C LEU A 48 -21.18 2.49 -2.07
N THR A 49 -20.26 1.71 -1.52
CA THR A 49 -20.17 1.48 -0.07
C THR A 49 -19.89 2.79 0.68
N LEU A 50 -19.04 3.65 0.17
CA LEU A 50 -18.79 4.98 0.73
C LEU A 50 -20.03 5.88 0.63
N ALA A 51 -20.77 5.83 -0.49
CA ALA A 51 -22.00 6.57 -0.64
C ALA A 51 -23.10 6.10 0.33
N VAL A 52 -23.22 4.78 0.54
CA VAL A 52 -24.13 4.22 1.54
C VAL A 52 -23.70 4.60 2.95
N LEU A 53 -22.39 4.61 3.24
CA LEU A 53 -21.84 5.04 4.52
C LEU A 53 -22.14 6.53 4.81
N ALA A 54 -22.17 7.37 3.78
CA ALA A 54 -22.54 8.78 3.90
C ALA A 54 -24.00 9.00 4.38
N LEU A 55 -24.86 8.00 4.22
CA LEU A 55 -26.27 8.04 4.65
C LEU A 55 -26.48 7.48 6.06
N GLN A 56 -25.46 6.87 6.66
CA GLN A 56 -25.59 6.23 7.97
C GLN A 56 -25.44 7.24 9.11
N ASN A 57 -26.18 7.00 10.17
CA ASN A 57 -25.98 7.68 11.45
C ASN A 57 -25.27 6.73 12.44
N PRO A 58 -24.01 6.97 12.77
CA PRO A 58 -23.24 6.09 13.67
C PRO A 58 -23.84 5.95 15.07
N ALA A 59 -24.59 6.95 15.52
CA ALA A 59 -25.24 6.92 16.83
C ALA A 59 -26.43 5.95 16.89
N LEU A 60 -27.07 5.70 15.73
CA LEU A 60 -28.24 4.82 15.63
C LEU A 60 -27.88 3.41 15.13
N ASN A 61 -26.91 3.29 14.23
CA ASN A 61 -26.62 2.04 13.49
C ASN A 61 -25.11 1.72 13.45
N LEU A 62 -24.48 1.60 14.60
CA LEU A 62 -23.03 1.32 14.70
C LEU A 62 -22.63 0.03 13.96
N THR A 63 -23.44 -1.03 14.08
CA THR A 63 -23.18 -2.32 13.41
C THR A 63 -23.14 -2.18 11.90
N THR A 64 -24.10 -1.45 11.31
CA THR A 64 -24.10 -1.18 9.86
C THR A 64 -22.87 -0.40 9.41
N VAL A 65 -22.46 0.61 10.18
CA VAL A 65 -21.23 1.38 9.89
C VAL A 65 -20.00 0.49 9.94
N LEU A 66 -19.90 -0.42 10.90
CA LEU A 66 -18.80 -1.37 11.02
C LEU A 66 -18.77 -2.36 9.83
N LEU A 67 -19.91 -2.91 9.45
CA LEU A 67 -20.03 -3.81 8.30
C LEU A 67 -19.63 -3.12 6.99
N LEU A 68 -20.07 -1.87 6.78
CA LEU A 68 -19.69 -1.08 5.62
C LEU A 68 -18.18 -0.75 5.64
N ALA A 69 -17.60 -0.47 6.80
CA ALA A 69 -16.16 -0.25 6.92
C ALA A 69 -15.36 -1.53 6.56
N VAL A 70 -15.83 -2.70 6.96
CA VAL A 70 -15.23 -3.99 6.56
C VAL A 70 -15.39 -4.22 5.05
N ALA A 71 -16.55 -3.88 4.48
CA ALA A 71 -16.79 -3.99 3.04
C ALA A 71 -15.85 -3.07 2.24
N VAL A 72 -15.61 -1.83 2.69
CA VAL A 72 -14.59 -0.94 2.10
C VAL A 72 -13.20 -1.58 2.19
N ALA A 73 -12.83 -2.17 3.32
CA ALA A 73 -11.51 -2.79 3.49
C ALA A 73 -11.33 -4.02 2.57
N ILE A 74 -12.35 -4.85 2.41
CA ILE A 74 -12.31 -6.02 1.51
C ILE A 74 -12.23 -5.58 0.04
N THR A 75 -13.06 -4.62 -0.39
CA THR A 75 -13.04 -4.11 -1.76
C THR A 75 -11.72 -3.42 -2.08
N SER A 76 -11.17 -2.65 -1.15
CA SER A 76 -9.85 -2.02 -1.28
C SER A 76 -8.73 -3.06 -1.36
N ALA A 77 -8.71 -4.08 -0.48
CA ALA A 77 -7.72 -5.14 -0.52
C ALA A 77 -7.78 -5.96 -1.83
N THR A 78 -8.98 -6.18 -2.37
CA THR A 78 -9.17 -6.86 -3.66
C THR A 78 -8.72 -5.98 -4.83
N PHE A 79 -9.00 -4.68 -4.78
CA PHE A 79 -8.50 -3.71 -5.75
C PHE A 79 -6.96 -3.70 -5.78
N ASP A 80 -6.30 -3.70 -4.61
CA ASP A 80 -4.84 -3.77 -4.52
C ASP A 80 -4.27 -5.00 -5.23
N ILE A 81 -4.88 -6.19 -5.06
CA ILE A 81 -4.45 -7.41 -5.76
C ILE A 81 -4.48 -7.19 -7.27
N ALA A 82 -5.58 -6.64 -7.80
CA ALA A 82 -5.75 -6.42 -9.23
C ALA A 82 -4.77 -5.38 -9.80
N VAL A 83 -4.54 -4.28 -9.07
CA VAL A 83 -3.58 -3.21 -9.45
C VAL A 83 -2.15 -3.71 -9.41
N ASP A 84 -1.77 -4.46 -8.38
CA ASP A 84 -0.42 -5.00 -8.25
C ASP A 84 -0.10 -5.97 -9.39
N ALA A 85 -1.04 -6.84 -9.72
CA ALA A 85 -0.89 -7.77 -10.84
C ALA A 85 -0.86 -7.03 -12.19
N TRP A 86 -1.78 -6.08 -12.41
CA TRP A 86 -1.81 -5.27 -13.63
C TRP A 86 -0.49 -4.51 -13.83
N ARG A 87 0.07 -3.91 -12.78
CA ARG A 87 1.34 -3.18 -12.84
C ARG A 87 2.50 -4.06 -13.29
N VAL A 88 2.57 -5.29 -12.80
CA VAL A 88 3.62 -6.24 -13.17
C VAL A 88 3.45 -6.73 -14.60
N GLU A 89 2.23 -6.91 -15.07
CA GLU A 89 1.90 -7.33 -16.42
C GLU A 89 2.06 -6.19 -17.44
N ALA A 90 1.68 -4.96 -17.09
CA ALA A 90 1.67 -3.79 -17.98
C ALA A 90 3.07 -3.16 -18.19
N LEU A 91 3.98 -3.30 -17.22
CA LEU A 91 5.26 -2.62 -17.26
C LEU A 91 6.40 -3.55 -17.71
N PRO A 92 7.30 -3.09 -18.60
CA PRO A 92 8.51 -3.81 -18.92
C PRO A 92 9.42 -3.94 -17.68
N ARG A 93 10.18 -5.02 -17.58
CA ARG A 93 10.97 -5.38 -16.40
C ARG A 93 11.87 -4.25 -15.88
N HIS A 94 12.48 -3.47 -16.75
CA HIS A 94 13.36 -2.36 -16.36
C HIS A 94 12.60 -1.16 -15.73
N LEU A 95 11.30 -1.03 -15.98
CA LEU A 95 10.45 0.03 -15.41
C LEU A 95 9.67 -0.40 -14.16
N LEU A 96 9.70 -1.67 -13.76
CA LEU A 96 8.95 -2.16 -12.60
C LEU A 96 9.34 -1.41 -11.30
N GLY A 97 10.63 -1.14 -11.10
CA GLY A 97 11.09 -0.38 -9.93
C GLY A 97 10.56 1.05 -9.91
N PHE A 98 10.60 1.75 -11.05
CA PHE A 98 10.05 3.10 -11.19
C PHE A 98 8.53 3.09 -11.02
N GLY A 99 7.81 2.18 -11.66
CA GLY A 99 6.36 2.05 -11.52
C GLY A 99 5.93 1.76 -10.08
N THR A 100 6.72 0.96 -9.34
CA THR A 100 6.49 0.72 -7.91
C THR A 100 6.65 2.01 -7.09
N SER A 101 7.67 2.81 -7.39
CA SER A 101 7.88 4.09 -6.70
C SER A 101 6.78 5.10 -6.96
N VAL A 102 6.29 5.19 -8.20
CA VAL A 102 5.12 6.01 -8.55
C VAL A 102 3.88 5.55 -7.78
N HIS A 103 3.64 4.23 -7.74
CA HIS A 103 2.52 3.66 -6.99
C HIS A 103 2.59 3.99 -5.49
N ILE A 104 3.75 3.81 -4.86
CA ILE A 104 3.95 4.15 -3.44
C ILE A 104 3.74 5.64 -3.20
N THR A 105 4.23 6.49 -4.09
CA THR A 105 4.03 7.95 -3.99
C THR A 105 2.55 8.31 -4.09
N ALA A 106 1.83 7.77 -5.07
CA ALA A 106 0.39 7.97 -5.22
C ALA A 106 -0.39 7.48 -3.98
N TYR A 107 -0.01 6.32 -3.43
CA TYR A 107 -0.57 5.81 -2.18
C TYR A 107 -0.36 6.78 -1.00
N ARG A 108 0.84 7.38 -0.87
CA ARG A 108 1.13 8.36 0.19
C ARG A 108 0.31 9.64 0.03
N VAL A 109 0.16 10.14 -1.21
CA VAL A 109 -0.72 11.28 -1.50
C VAL A 109 -2.17 10.94 -1.16
N ALA A 110 -2.65 9.75 -1.55
CA ALA A 110 -3.99 9.30 -1.21
C ALA A 110 -4.22 9.21 0.30
N MET A 111 -3.23 8.76 1.09
CA MET A 111 -3.29 8.77 2.56
C MET A 111 -3.44 10.18 3.14
N LEU A 112 -2.77 11.19 2.56
CA LEU A 112 -2.96 12.59 3.00
C LEU A 112 -4.38 13.07 2.74
N VAL A 113 -4.88 12.79 1.54
CA VAL A 113 -6.22 13.20 1.12
C VAL A 113 -7.29 12.50 1.97
N SER A 114 -7.21 11.17 2.10
CA SER A 114 -8.19 10.37 2.84
C SER A 114 -8.05 10.48 4.37
N GLY A 115 -6.89 10.87 4.86
CA GLY A 115 -6.65 11.13 6.28
C GLY A 115 -6.88 12.59 6.65
N GLY A 116 -5.86 13.44 6.48
CA GLY A 116 -5.92 14.85 6.85
C GLY A 116 -6.97 15.65 6.08
N GLY A 117 -7.02 15.49 4.75
CA GLY A 117 -8.00 16.15 3.90
C GLY A 117 -9.44 15.81 4.27
N ALA A 118 -9.71 14.52 4.50
CA ALA A 118 -11.03 14.05 4.91
C ALA A 118 -11.45 14.63 6.28
N LEU A 119 -10.53 14.74 7.26
CA LEU A 119 -10.83 15.32 8.56
C LEU A 119 -11.14 16.83 8.46
N ILE A 120 -10.38 17.57 7.65
CA ILE A 120 -10.64 19.00 7.39
C ILE A 120 -11.99 19.18 6.72
N LEU A 121 -12.31 18.35 5.73
CA LEU A 121 -13.60 18.40 5.04
C LEU A 121 -14.75 18.03 5.99
N ALA A 122 -14.57 17.03 6.84
CA ALA A 122 -15.56 16.60 7.83
C ALA A 122 -15.86 17.71 8.84
N GLN A 123 -14.84 18.48 9.25
CA GLN A 123 -15.01 19.62 10.14
C GLN A 123 -15.78 20.78 9.48
N LYS A 124 -15.57 21.02 8.17
CA LYS A 124 -16.19 22.14 7.44
C LYS A 124 -17.57 21.80 6.87
N ALA A 125 -17.75 20.60 6.34
CA ALA A 125 -18.94 20.20 5.58
C ALA A 125 -19.65 18.95 6.13
N GLY A 126 -19.13 18.38 7.22
CA GLY A 126 -19.68 17.19 7.85
C GLY A 126 -19.28 15.89 7.19
N TRP A 127 -19.50 14.76 7.90
CA TRP A 127 -19.10 13.41 7.46
C TRP A 127 -19.81 12.94 6.19
N ARG A 128 -21.07 13.33 6.00
CA ARG A 128 -21.83 12.99 4.79
C ARG A 128 -21.14 13.50 3.53
N ALA A 129 -20.79 14.79 3.51
CA ALA A 129 -20.09 15.40 2.38
C ALA A 129 -18.71 14.78 2.17
N THR A 130 -18.03 14.43 3.25
CA THR A 130 -16.70 13.79 3.21
C THR A 130 -16.75 12.42 2.55
N TYR A 131 -17.67 11.54 2.95
CA TYR A 131 -17.80 10.23 2.33
C TYR A 131 -18.22 10.31 0.86
N LEU A 132 -19.11 11.24 0.50
CA LEU A 132 -19.49 11.47 -0.91
C LEU A 132 -18.30 12.01 -1.72
N ALA A 133 -17.50 12.91 -1.17
CA ALA A 133 -16.28 13.38 -1.83
C ALA A 133 -15.27 12.25 -2.05
N MET A 134 -15.06 11.36 -1.06
CA MET A 134 -14.19 10.18 -1.19
C MET A 134 -14.73 9.20 -2.23
N ALA A 135 -16.06 8.98 -2.28
CA ALA A 135 -16.70 8.19 -3.33
C ALA A 135 -16.45 8.78 -4.72
N GLY A 136 -16.59 10.10 -4.86
CA GLY A 136 -16.30 10.82 -6.11
C GLY A 136 -14.83 10.69 -6.54
N LEU A 137 -13.88 10.79 -5.60
CA LEU A 137 -12.46 10.57 -5.88
C LEU A 137 -12.16 9.13 -6.32
N THR A 138 -12.84 8.15 -5.72
CA THR A 138 -12.72 6.75 -6.14
C THR A 138 -13.22 6.57 -7.59
N LEU A 139 -14.33 7.18 -7.96
CA LEU A 139 -14.85 7.15 -9.33
C LEU A 139 -13.94 7.91 -10.30
N ALA A 140 -13.33 9.03 -9.88
CA ALA A 140 -12.31 9.70 -10.68
C ALA A 140 -11.10 8.78 -10.95
N GLY A 141 -10.69 7.98 -9.95
CA GLY A 141 -9.69 6.93 -10.13
C GLY A 141 -10.11 5.86 -11.14
N ALA A 142 -11.39 5.54 -11.25
CA ALA A 142 -11.92 4.60 -12.23
C ALA A 142 -11.71 5.08 -13.68
N LEU A 143 -11.69 6.39 -13.94
CA LEU A 143 -11.32 6.93 -15.25
C LEU A 143 -9.88 6.55 -15.63
N GLY A 144 -8.95 6.59 -14.66
CA GLY A 144 -7.58 6.12 -14.88
C GLY A 144 -7.53 4.63 -15.22
N THR A 145 -8.37 3.81 -14.60
CA THR A 145 -8.49 2.38 -14.93
C THR A 145 -9.06 2.16 -16.32
N LEU A 146 -10.02 2.97 -16.77
CA LEU A 146 -10.56 2.90 -18.12
C LEU A 146 -9.54 3.26 -19.21
N LEU A 147 -8.63 4.19 -18.90
CA LEU A 147 -7.56 4.62 -19.79
C LEU A 147 -6.33 3.70 -19.72
N ALA A 148 -6.26 2.80 -18.76
CA ALA A 148 -5.15 1.87 -18.58
C ALA A 148 -5.08 0.88 -19.75
N PRO A 149 -3.86 0.50 -20.22
CA PRO A 149 -3.70 -0.51 -21.27
C PRO A 149 -4.22 -1.87 -20.81
N ASP A 150 -4.73 -2.64 -21.75
CA ASP A 150 -5.11 -4.03 -21.51
C ASP A 150 -3.87 -4.92 -21.42
N THR A 151 -3.89 -5.88 -20.53
CA THR A 151 -2.76 -6.79 -20.27
C THR A 151 -3.08 -8.25 -20.58
N ASP A 152 -4.29 -8.54 -21.07
CA ASP A 152 -4.77 -9.91 -21.27
C ASP A 152 -4.09 -10.65 -22.43
N GLU A 153 -3.40 -9.95 -23.34
CA GLU A 153 -2.76 -10.55 -24.52
C GLU A 153 -1.55 -11.45 -24.17
N GLY A 154 -1.03 -11.43 -22.93
CA GLY A 154 0.22 -12.13 -22.57
C GLY A 154 0.13 -13.19 -21.48
N ALA A 155 -0.89 -13.23 -20.68
CA ALA A 155 -0.95 -14.12 -19.52
C ALA A 155 -2.21 -14.99 -19.53
N ALA A 156 -2.07 -16.25 -19.92
CA ALA A 156 -3.15 -17.23 -19.79
C ALA A 156 -3.61 -17.35 -18.32
N ALA A 157 -4.91 -17.21 -18.09
CA ALA A 157 -5.46 -17.42 -16.76
C ALA A 157 -5.18 -18.87 -16.28
N PRO A 158 -4.87 -19.06 -14.99
CA PRO A 158 -4.68 -20.41 -14.44
C PRO A 158 -5.91 -21.27 -14.68
N ARG A 159 -5.72 -22.51 -15.17
CA ARG A 159 -6.83 -23.42 -15.52
C ARG A 159 -7.65 -23.85 -14.30
N THR A 160 -7.02 -23.94 -13.13
CA THR A 160 -7.65 -24.33 -11.87
C THR A 160 -7.19 -23.43 -10.74
N LEU A 161 -7.96 -23.34 -9.64
CA LEU A 161 -7.53 -22.62 -8.43
C LEU A 161 -6.27 -23.23 -7.81
N GLN A 162 -6.15 -24.57 -7.89
CA GLN A 162 -4.94 -25.26 -7.46
C GLN A 162 -3.73 -24.84 -8.30
N ALA A 163 -3.88 -24.74 -9.62
CA ALA A 163 -2.83 -24.23 -10.50
C ALA A 163 -2.44 -22.78 -10.15
N ALA A 164 -3.41 -21.93 -9.83
CA ALA A 164 -3.16 -20.55 -9.43
C ALA A 164 -2.30 -20.40 -8.16
N VAL A 165 -2.29 -21.39 -7.28
CA VAL A 165 -1.50 -21.40 -6.04
C VAL A 165 -0.24 -22.26 -6.17
N VAL A 166 -0.38 -23.47 -6.66
CA VAL A 166 0.68 -24.49 -6.62
C VAL A 166 1.72 -24.26 -7.71
N GLU A 167 1.31 -23.92 -8.92
CA GLU A 167 2.24 -23.72 -10.04
C GLU A 167 3.27 -22.62 -9.78
N PRO A 168 2.88 -21.39 -9.32
CA PRO A 168 3.84 -20.34 -9.00
C PRO A 168 4.82 -20.76 -7.89
N LEU A 169 4.35 -21.45 -6.85
CA LEU A 169 5.21 -21.93 -5.77
C LEU A 169 6.15 -23.03 -6.25
N ARG A 170 5.64 -23.98 -7.04
CA ARG A 170 6.44 -25.06 -7.62
C ARG A 170 7.50 -24.56 -8.60
N ASP A 171 7.20 -23.49 -9.32
CA ASP A 171 8.16 -22.86 -10.24
C ASP A 171 9.18 -21.97 -9.50
N LEU A 172 8.76 -21.34 -8.41
CA LEU A 172 9.58 -20.39 -7.66
C LEU A 172 10.57 -21.10 -6.72
N LEU A 173 10.10 -22.06 -5.93
CA LEU A 173 10.89 -22.67 -4.84
C LEU A 173 12.17 -23.39 -5.31
N PRO A 174 12.20 -24.13 -6.45
CA PRO A 174 13.41 -24.82 -6.89
C PRO A 174 14.40 -23.91 -7.63
N ARG A 175 14.09 -22.61 -7.83
CA ARG A 175 15.01 -21.72 -8.53
C ARG A 175 16.30 -21.51 -7.73
N PRO A 176 17.48 -21.62 -8.37
CA PRO A 176 18.74 -21.38 -7.69
C PRO A 176 18.79 -19.95 -7.13
N GLY A 177 19.24 -19.81 -5.89
CA GLY A 177 19.28 -18.50 -5.20
C GLY A 177 17.97 -18.09 -4.51
N MET A 178 16.91 -18.92 -4.56
CA MET A 178 15.62 -18.57 -3.94
C MET A 178 15.72 -18.52 -2.41
N ALA A 179 16.43 -19.45 -1.78
CA ALA A 179 16.63 -19.44 -0.34
C ALA A 179 17.37 -18.18 0.13
N GLU A 180 18.41 -17.78 -0.62
CA GLU A 180 19.15 -16.54 -0.34
C GLU A 180 18.26 -15.31 -0.52
N LEU A 181 17.46 -15.27 -1.59
CA LEU A 181 16.52 -14.17 -1.83
C LEU A 181 15.47 -14.07 -0.73
N MET A 182 14.89 -15.18 -0.29
CA MET A 182 13.92 -15.23 0.80
C MET A 182 14.57 -14.80 2.13
N SER A 183 15.76 -15.32 2.43
CA SER A 183 16.51 -14.93 3.62
C SER A 183 16.84 -13.45 3.62
N PHE A 184 17.30 -12.91 2.48
CA PHE A 184 17.54 -11.48 2.31
C PHE A 184 16.26 -10.66 2.55
N ALA A 185 15.14 -11.04 1.94
CA ALA A 185 13.89 -10.31 2.08
C ALA A 185 13.38 -10.29 3.55
N VAL A 186 13.49 -11.43 4.25
CA VAL A 186 13.11 -11.53 5.66
C VAL A 186 14.03 -10.70 6.55
N LEU A 187 15.35 -10.85 6.40
CA LEU A 187 16.33 -10.11 7.21
C LEU A 187 16.26 -8.60 6.97
N PHE A 188 16.09 -8.18 5.70
CA PHE A 188 15.92 -6.78 5.34
C PHE A 188 14.66 -6.20 6.01
N LYS A 189 13.54 -6.92 5.93
CA LYS A 189 12.28 -6.47 6.52
C LYS A 189 12.30 -6.49 8.04
N LEU A 190 13.00 -7.44 8.64
CA LEU A 190 13.21 -7.51 10.09
C LEU A 190 14.03 -6.31 10.58
N GLY A 191 15.09 -5.94 9.84
CA GLY A 191 15.89 -4.74 10.13
C GLY A 191 15.05 -3.46 10.09
N ASP A 192 14.22 -3.29 9.07
CA ASP A 192 13.27 -2.18 8.95
C ASP A 192 12.32 -2.11 10.15
N TRP A 193 11.72 -3.25 10.50
CA TRP A 193 10.75 -3.33 11.59
C TRP A 193 11.40 -3.02 12.95
N LEU A 194 12.61 -3.52 13.20
CA LEU A 194 13.36 -3.22 14.42
C LEU A 194 13.70 -1.72 14.50
N ALA A 195 14.19 -1.12 13.41
CA ALA A 195 14.49 0.31 13.35
C ALA A 195 13.23 1.15 13.60
N GLU A 196 12.11 0.83 12.96
CA GLU A 196 10.83 1.53 13.13
C GLU A 196 10.32 1.41 14.59
N SER A 197 10.41 0.22 15.20
CA SER A 197 9.97 -0.01 16.57
C SER A 197 10.80 0.74 17.61
N MET A 198 12.08 0.96 17.35
CA MET A 198 13.01 1.68 18.24
C MET A 198 12.97 3.20 18.04
N THR A 199 12.51 3.70 16.89
CA THR A 199 12.54 5.13 16.54
C THR A 199 11.78 5.99 17.58
N MET A 200 10.56 5.63 17.96
CA MET A 200 9.78 6.39 18.94
C MET A 200 10.39 6.38 20.35
N PRO A 201 10.78 5.24 20.94
CA PRO A 201 11.49 5.20 22.22
C PRO A 201 12.78 6.03 22.19
N PHE A 202 13.54 5.96 21.09
CA PHE A 202 14.79 6.71 20.93
C PHE A 202 14.55 8.23 20.90
N LEU A 203 13.60 8.71 20.10
CA LEU A 203 13.31 10.14 19.98
C LEU A 203 12.80 10.71 21.32
N ILE A 204 11.96 9.99 22.06
CA ILE A 204 11.38 10.46 23.34
C ILE A 204 12.39 10.35 24.48
N ARG A 205 13.03 9.18 24.64
CA ARG A 205 13.88 8.89 25.80
C ARG A 205 15.37 9.19 25.56
N GLY A 206 15.84 9.04 24.32
CA GLY A 206 17.23 9.26 23.94
C GLY A 206 17.55 10.72 23.63
N VAL A 207 16.69 11.40 22.87
CA VAL A 207 16.90 12.78 22.39
C VAL A 207 16.07 13.79 23.18
N GLY A 208 15.01 13.36 23.88
CA GLY A 208 14.18 14.23 24.70
C GLY A 208 13.10 15.02 23.92
N PHE A 209 12.79 14.63 22.69
CA PHE A 209 11.73 15.29 21.91
C PHE A 209 10.34 15.05 22.52
N THR A 210 9.52 16.10 22.52
CA THR A 210 8.12 16.00 22.90
C THR A 210 7.31 15.31 21.81
N LYS A 211 6.20 14.65 22.20
CA LYS A 211 5.28 14.02 21.24
C LYS A 211 4.73 14.98 20.18
N VAL A 212 4.60 16.28 20.54
CA VAL A 212 4.14 17.32 19.61
C VAL A 212 5.20 17.66 18.56
N GLN A 213 6.46 17.82 18.98
CA GLN A 213 7.58 18.06 18.07
C GLN A 213 7.77 16.88 17.11
N ILE A 214 7.74 15.65 17.63
CA ILE A 214 7.82 14.44 16.80
C ILE A 214 6.66 14.41 15.81
N GLY A 215 5.44 14.66 16.26
CA GLY A 215 4.25 14.62 15.41
C GLY A 215 4.27 15.67 14.29
N SER A 216 4.77 16.87 14.53
CA SER A 216 4.87 17.93 13.51
C SER A 216 5.99 17.64 12.49
N VAL A 217 7.18 17.29 12.95
CA VAL A 217 8.33 16.99 12.09
C VAL A 217 8.08 15.70 11.30
N GLN A 218 7.63 14.63 11.96
CA GLN A 218 7.43 13.34 11.33
C GLN A 218 6.30 13.36 10.29
N LYS A 219 5.21 14.10 10.54
CA LYS A 219 4.12 14.20 9.56
C LYS A 219 4.49 14.98 8.31
N THR A 220 5.30 16.03 8.42
CA THR A 220 5.61 16.90 7.29
C THR A 220 6.91 16.48 6.61
N THR A 221 8.01 16.41 7.36
CA THR A 221 9.34 16.15 6.80
C THR A 221 9.52 14.70 6.37
N ALA A 222 9.09 13.74 7.20
CA ALA A 222 9.19 12.33 6.84
C ALA A 222 8.35 11.98 5.61
N MET A 223 7.17 12.58 5.47
CA MET A 223 6.31 12.34 4.32
C MET A 223 6.90 12.90 3.02
N LEU A 224 7.43 14.13 3.07
CA LEU A 224 8.16 14.70 1.93
C LEU A 224 9.40 13.86 1.59
N ALA A 225 10.15 13.42 2.58
CA ALA A 225 11.32 12.57 2.38
C ALA A 225 10.95 11.21 1.74
N ILE A 226 9.84 10.59 2.14
CA ILE A 226 9.36 9.35 1.54
C ILE A 226 8.95 9.56 0.07
N ILE A 227 8.24 10.65 -0.24
CA ILE A 227 7.81 10.95 -1.60
C ILE A 227 9.04 11.23 -2.49
N VAL A 228 9.90 12.14 -2.08
CA VAL A 228 11.09 12.52 -2.85
C VAL A 228 12.06 11.35 -2.96
N GLY A 229 12.36 10.68 -1.84
CA GLY A 229 13.25 9.52 -1.80
C GLY A 229 12.73 8.35 -2.64
N GLY A 230 11.42 8.10 -2.60
CA GLY A 230 10.76 7.09 -3.43
C GLY A 230 10.89 7.37 -4.93
N LEU A 231 10.60 8.61 -5.35
CA LEU A 231 10.70 9.00 -6.75
C LEU A 231 12.16 9.00 -7.25
N VAL A 232 13.07 9.53 -6.47
CA VAL A 232 14.52 9.54 -6.80
C VAL A 232 15.06 8.11 -6.83
N GLY A 233 14.75 7.31 -5.82
CA GLY A 233 15.15 5.90 -5.76
C GLY A 233 14.60 5.08 -6.92
N GLY A 234 13.33 5.28 -7.29
CA GLY A 234 12.72 4.63 -8.46
C GLY A 234 13.34 5.06 -9.78
N ALA A 235 13.65 6.34 -9.95
CA ALA A 235 14.34 6.85 -11.14
C ALA A 235 15.78 6.29 -11.25
N LEU A 236 16.48 6.14 -10.14
CA LEU A 236 17.79 5.48 -10.09
C LEU A 236 17.69 4.00 -10.46
N LEU A 237 16.68 3.29 -9.91
CA LEU A 237 16.42 1.88 -10.25
C LEU A 237 16.16 1.66 -11.74
N ALA A 238 15.50 2.60 -12.42
CA ALA A 238 15.26 2.52 -13.86
C ALA A 238 16.56 2.64 -14.69
N ARG A 239 17.63 3.22 -14.12
CA ARG A 239 18.89 3.51 -14.81
C ARG A 239 20.07 2.65 -14.41
N MET A 240 19.92 1.85 -13.35
CA MET A 240 21.02 1.03 -12.81
C MET A 240 20.62 -0.44 -12.68
N SER A 241 21.61 -1.34 -12.64
CA SER A 241 21.34 -2.76 -12.43
C SER A 241 20.81 -3.02 -11.01
N LEU A 242 19.91 -3.98 -10.87
CA LEU A 242 19.32 -4.37 -9.58
C LEU A 242 20.40 -4.65 -8.51
N ARG A 243 21.48 -5.33 -8.88
CA ARG A 243 22.59 -5.62 -7.96
C ARG A 243 23.24 -4.36 -7.41
N ARG A 244 23.49 -3.35 -8.25
CA ARG A 244 24.07 -2.06 -7.80
C ARG A 244 23.09 -1.30 -6.92
N ALA A 245 21.81 -1.33 -7.27
CA ALA A 245 20.76 -0.69 -6.49
C ALA A 245 20.65 -1.29 -5.08
N LEU A 246 20.65 -2.63 -4.97
CA LEU A 246 20.60 -3.33 -3.68
C LEU A 246 21.79 -2.97 -2.79
N TRP A 247 22.99 -2.92 -3.35
CA TRP A 247 24.18 -2.49 -2.58
C TRP A 247 24.08 -1.03 -2.14
N LEU A 248 23.72 -0.12 -3.05
CA LEU A 248 23.62 1.31 -2.75
C LEU A 248 22.58 1.57 -1.66
N PHE A 249 21.36 1.07 -1.84
CA PHE A 249 20.29 1.30 -0.87
C PHE A 249 20.50 0.53 0.44
N GLY A 250 21.08 -0.66 0.39
CA GLY A 250 21.46 -1.41 1.58
C GLY A 250 22.53 -0.67 2.42
N PHE A 251 23.56 -0.11 1.81
CA PHE A 251 24.55 0.71 2.53
C PHE A 251 23.96 2.01 3.07
N LEU A 252 23.11 2.70 2.31
CA LEU A 252 22.43 3.90 2.79
C LEU A 252 21.55 3.57 4.01
N GLN A 253 20.81 2.48 3.96
CA GLN A 253 19.96 2.05 5.07
C GLN A 253 20.79 1.66 6.30
N ALA A 254 21.87 0.91 6.13
CA ALA A 254 22.76 0.54 7.23
C ALA A 254 23.53 1.74 7.83
N GLY A 255 23.78 2.76 7.02
CA GLY A 255 24.50 3.97 7.44
C GLY A 255 23.65 4.93 8.29
N MET A 256 22.32 4.92 8.15
CA MET A 256 21.44 5.84 8.89
C MET A 256 21.54 5.69 10.43
N PRO A 257 21.44 4.48 11.01
CA PRO A 257 21.62 4.32 12.46
C PRO A 257 23.02 4.69 12.97
N LEU A 258 24.04 4.52 12.12
CA LEU A 258 25.41 4.92 12.46
C LEU A 258 25.55 6.44 12.49
N ALA A 259 24.94 7.16 11.55
CA ALA A 259 24.92 8.62 11.55
C ALA A 259 24.24 9.15 12.82
N ASP A 260 23.08 8.59 13.22
CA ASP A 260 22.39 8.97 14.45
C ASP A 260 23.25 8.78 15.71
N SER A 261 24.09 7.73 15.75
CA SER A 261 24.99 7.49 16.87
C SER A 261 26.17 8.48 16.93
N LEU A 262 26.64 8.96 15.78
CA LEU A 262 27.71 9.96 15.70
C LEU A 262 27.20 11.35 16.15
N PHE A 263 26.03 11.77 15.72
CA PHE A 263 25.43 13.04 16.15
C PHE A 263 25.14 13.10 17.65
N LYS A 264 24.89 11.95 18.28
CA LYS A 264 24.69 11.89 19.73
C LYS A 264 25.98 12.10 20.52
N ASN A 265 27.11 11.73 19.96
CA ASN A 265 28.43 11.86 20.63
C ASN A 265 28.98 13.31 20.58
N GLU A 266 28.47 14.17 19.67
CA GLU A 266 28.90 15.57 19.57
C GLU A 266 28.02 16.53 20.42
N SER A 267 26.85 16.05 20.91
CA SER A 267 25.93 16.86 21.72
C SER A 267 25.99 16.58 23.22
N GLY A 268 26.87 15.74 23.69
CA GLY A 268 27.21 15.47 25.10
C GLY A 268 28.56 16.00 25.45
#